data_c369161d6bc6e0afbfd01d46614f9b22
#
_entry.id   c369161d6bc6e0afbfd01d46614f9b22
#
_cell.length_a   1.000
_cell.length_b   1.000
_cell.length_c   1.000
_cell.angle_alpha   90.00
_cell.angle_beta   90.00
_cell.angle_gamma   90.00
#
_symmetry.space_group_name_H-M   'P 1'
#
loop_
_entity.id
_entity.type
_entity.pdbx_description
1 polymer ?
#
loop_
_entity_poly.entity_id
_entity_poly.type
_entity_poly.pdbx_seq_one_letter_code
_entity_poly.pdbx_strand_id
1 'polypeptide(L)'
;DVSERGYGAALLAGIEAARGTYVIMGDADGSYDFTALRPFLDKLREGWQLVMGNRFAGGIARGAMPPLHKYLGNPVLSSIGRVLFPSPVGDFHCGLRGFNAADIRRLGLRTPGMEFASEMVVKFTLAGLRVAEVPTTLSPDGRSRPPHLRSWSDGWRHRRCMLVYSPSCMILS
;
A
#
# COMPACT_ATOMS: atom_id res chain seq x y z
N ASP A 1 2.36 -6.08 22.02
CA ASP A 1 0.90 -5.96 22.12
C ASP A 1 0.48 -4.61 21.54
N VAL A 2 -0.39 -4.60 20.54
CA VAL A 2 -0.85 -3.37 19.87
C VAL A 2 -2.11 -2.92 20.59
N SER A 3 -2.04 -1.79 21.27
CA SER A 3 -3.18 -1.25 22.06
C SER A 3 -4.34 -0.78 21.19
N GLU A 4 -4.06 -0.38 19.95
CA GLU A 4 -5.06 0.09 18.98
C GLU A 4 -5.38 -1.00 17.96
N ARG A 5 -6.67 -1.26 17.73
CA ARG A 5 -7.12 -2.27 16.75
C ARG A 5 -7.27 -1.64 15.37
N GLY A 6 -6.65 -2.26 14.37
CA GLY A 6 -6.79 -1.84 12.98
C GLY A 6 -5.64 -2.35 12.12
N TYR A 7 -5.89 -2.43 10.81
CA TYR A 7 -4.90 -2.85 9.84
C TYR A 7 -3.67 -1.92 9.85
N GLY A 8 -3.89 -0.61 9.73
CA GLY A 8 -2.84 0.39 9.77
C GLY A 8 -2.12 0.44 11.12
N ALA A 9 -2.85 0.31 12.24
CA ALA A 9 -2.27 0.28 13.58
C ALA A 9 -1.29 -0.90 13.75
N ALA A 10 -1.66 -2.09 13.28
CA ALA A 10 -0.78 -3.26 13.32
C ALA A 10 0.48 -3.06 12.47
N LEU A 11 0.34 -2.46 11.29
CA LEU A 11 1.47 -2.17 10.40
C LEU A 11 2.40 -1.10 10.98
N LEU A 12 1.86 -0.04 11.58
CA LEU A 12 2.64 1.00 12.26
C LEU A 12 3.49 0.40 13.37
N ALA A 13 2.89 -0.42 14.23
CA ALA A 13 3.62 -1.10 15.30
C ALA A 13 4.74 -2.00 14.75
N GLY A 14 4.50 -2.70 13.64
CA GLY A 14 5.51 -3.49 12.94
C GLY A 14 6.67 -2.64 12.38
N ILE A 15 6.35 -1.49 11.80
CA ILE A 15 7.33 -0.53 11.27
C ILE A 15 8.21 0.04 12.39
N GLU A 16 7.61 0.38 13.52
CA GLU A 16 8.35 0.89 14.70
C GLU A 16 9.27 -0.17 15.29
N ALA A 17 8.81 -1.41 15.36
CA ALA A 17 9.59 -2.53 15.90
C ALA A 17 10.69 -3.01 14.95
N ALA A 18 10.62 -2.70 13.66
CA ALA A 18 11.59 -3.13 12.67
C ALA A 18 12.96 -2.47 12.89
N ARG A 19 14.04 -3.29 12.84
CA ARG A 19 15.42 -2.85 13.07
C ARG A 19 16.25 -2.73 11.79
N GLY A 20 15.74 -3.26 10.67
CA GLY A 20 16.43 -3.25 9.38
C GLY A 20 16.45 -1.88 8.72
N THR A 21 17.44 -1.62 7.87
CA THR A 21 17.47 -0.43 6.99
C THR A 21 16.30 -0.44 6.01
N TYR A 22 15.99 -1.61 5.47
CA TYR A 22 14.85 -1.84 4.58
C TYR A 22 13.84 -2.74 5.28
N VAL A 23 12.57 -2.43 5.09
CA VAL A 23 11.45 -3.22 5.60
C VAL A 23 10.60 -3.64 4.42
N ILE A 24 10.24 -4.92 4.36
CA ILE A 24 9.26 -5.41 3.41
C ILE A 24 8.05 -5.90 4.22
N MET A 25 6.89 -5.38 3.89
CA MET A 25 5.63 -5.78 4.49
C MET A 25 4.74 -6.48 3.46
N GLY A 26 3.90 -7.39 3.92
CA GLY A 26 2.93 -8.10 3.08
C GLY A 26 1.87 -8.77 3.94
N ASP A 27 0.75 -9.12 3.32
CA ASP A 27 -0.33 -9.83 3.99
C ASP A 27 0.10 -11.28 4.28
N ALA A 28 -0.06 -11.73 5.53
CA ALA A 28 0.38 -13.04 6.00
C ALA A 28 -0.71 -14.12 5.77
N ASP A 29 -1.38 -14.09 4.63
CA ASP A 29 -2.50 -14.97 4.27
C ASP A 29 -2.18 -15.93 3.11
N GLY A 30 -0.91 -15.96 2.68
CA GLY A 30 -0.46 -16.79 1.58
C GLY A 30 -0.76 -16.22 0.18
N SER A 31 -1.34 -15.02 0.09
CA SER A 31 -1.66 -14.39 -1.21
C SER A 31 -0.44 -13.89 -1.97
N TYR A 32 0.69 -13.68 -1.30
CA TYR A 32 1.96 -13.27 -1.89
C TYR A 32 3.07 -14.29 -1.68
N ASP A 33 3.93 -14.42 -2.68
CA ASP A 33 5.13 -15.25 -2.59
C ASP A 33 6.29 -14.48 -1.92
N PHE A 34 6.56 -14.79 -0.66
CA PHE A 34 7.68 -14.19 0.08
C PHE A 34 9.05 -14.73 -0.33
N THR A 35 9.13 -15.73 -1.21
CA THR A 35 10.42 -16.17 -1.76
C THR A 35 10.87 -15.26 -2.92
N ALA A 36 9.95 -14.52 -3.54
CA ALA A 36 10.17 -13.62 -4.67
C ALA A 36 10.43 -12.15 -4.28
N LEU A 37 11.04 -11.89 -3.11
CA LEU A 37 11.27 -10.52 -2.60
C LEU A 37 12.53 -9.86 -3.17
N ARG A 38 13.37 -10.57 -3.90
CA ARG A 38 14.64 -10.05 -4.41
C ARG A 38 14.48 -8.77 -5.24
N PRO A 39 13.51 -8.65 -6.17
CA PRO A 39 13.32 -7.43 -6.94
C PRO A 39 12.98 -6.20 -6.10
N PHE A 40 12.26 -6.38 -4.99
CA PHE A 40 12.00 -5.28 -4.03
C PHE A 40 13.29 -4.80 -3.37
N LEU A 41 14.11 -5.73 -2.89
CA LEU A 41 15.38 -5.41 -2.25
C LEU A 41 16.34 -4.72 -3.22
N ASP A 42 16.41 -5.19 -4.46
CA ASP A 42 17.29 -4.61 -5.47
C ASP A 42 16.88 -3.15 -5.78
N LYS A 43 15.58 -2.87 -5.93
CA LYS A 43 15.07 -1.49 -6.09
C LYS A 43 15.37 -0.61 -4.88
N LEU A 44 15.20 -1.12 -3.67
CA LEU A 44 15.56 -0.37 -2.45
C LEU A 44 17.06 -0.05 -2.39
N ARG A 45 17.92 -0.98 -2.81
CA ARG A 45 19.39 -0.78 -2.91
C ARG A 45 19.79 0.20 -4.01
N GLU A 46 19.00 0.30 -5.10
CA GLU A 46 19.13 1.32 -6.13
C GLU A 46 18.74 2.73 -5.63
N GLY A 47 18.29 2.87 -4.38
CA GLY A 47 17.91 4.14 -3.76
C GLY A 47 16.45 4.53 -3.97
N TRP A 48 15.58 3.61 -4.40
CA TRP A 48 14.13 3.82 -4.32
C TRP A 48 13.69 3.73 -2.86
N GLN A 49 12.87 4.67 -2.42
CA GLN A 49 12.50 4.80 -1.01
C GLN A 49 11.20 4.08 -0.68
N LEU A 50 10.33 3.91 -1.66
CA LEU A 50 9.16 3.04 -1.61
C LEU A 50 9.13 2.17 -2.87
N VAL A 51 8.92 0.88 -2.70
CA VAL A 51 8.73 -0.09 -3.78
C VAL A 51 7.40 -0.80 -3.57
N MET A 52 6.49 -0.61 -4.50
CA MET A 52 5.15 -1.20 -4.48
C MET A 52 5.09 -2.47 -5.31
N GLY A 53 4.39 -3.48 -4.86
CA GLY A 53 3.98 -4.54 -5.76
C GLY A 53 2.91 -4.03 -6.73
N ASN A 54 2.92 -4.53 -7.97
CA ASN A 54 1.87 -4.26 -8.93
C ASN A 54 1.25 -5.57 -9.40
N ARG A 55 0.05 -5.86 -8.89
CA ARG A 55 -0.69 -7.10 -9.17
C ARG A 55 -1.24 -7.12 -10.59
N PHE A 56 -1.53 -5.96 -11.16
CA PHE A 56 -2.02 -5.85 -12.54
C PHE A 56 -0.90 -6.12 -13.55
N ALA A 57 0.34 -5.79 -13.23
CA ALA A 57 1.52 -6.08 -14.05
C ALA A 57 2.04 -7.51 -13.85
N GLY A 58 1.96 -8.05 -12.63
CA GLY A 58 2.51 -9.37 -12.30
C GLY A 58 1.52 -10.53 -12.44
N GLY A 59 0.23 -10.22 -12.49
CA GLY A 59 -0.83 -11.20 -12.67
C GLY A 59 -1.68 -11.45 -11.41
N ILE A 60 -2.96 -11.66 -11.65
CA ILE A 60 -3.96 -11.96 -10.62
C ILE A 60 -4.53 -13.34 -10.94
N ALA A 61 -4.20 -14.34 -10.14
CA ALA A 61 -4.69 -15.69 -10.31
C ALA A 61 -6.22 -15.77 -10.20
N ARG A 62 -6.80 -16.80 -10.80
CA ARG A 62 -8.26 -17.00 -10.78
C ARG A 62 -8.73 -17.14 -9.32
N GLY A 63 -9.73 -16.36 -8.92
CA GLY A 63 -10.28 -16.37 -7.56
C GLY A 63 -9.51 -15.53 -6.53
N ALA A 64 -8.32 -15.00 -6.86
CA ALA A 64 -7.50 -14.22 -5.92
C ALA A 64 -8.06 -12.82 -5.63
N MET A 65 -8.90 -12.28 -6.48
CA MET A 65 -9.51 -10.96 -6.28
C MET A 65 -10.95 -10.96 -6.81
N PRO A 66 -11.92 -10.43 -6.04
CA PRO A 66 -13.30 -10.27 -6.52
C PRO A 66 -13.33 -9.41 -7.81
N PRO A 67 -14.18 -9.75 -8.79
CA PRO A 67 -14.26 -9.01 -10.07
C PRO A 67 -14.50 -7.51 -9.90
N LEU A 68 -15.36 -7.11 -8.95
CA LEU A 68 -15.61 -5.71 -8.64
C LEU A 68 -14.34 -4.96 -8.24
N HIS A 69 -13.48 -5.58 -7.43
CA HIS A 69 -12.21 -4.97 -7.02
C HIS A 69 -11.18 -4.97 -8.16
N LYS A 70 -11.15 -6.04 -8.95
CA LYS A 70 -10.19 -6.20 -10.05
C LYS A 70 -10.44 -5.19 -11.17
N TYR A 71 -11.70 -5.03 -11.59
CA TYR A 71 -12.03 -4.26 -12.79
C TYR A 71 -12.52 -2.83 -12.52
N LEU A 72 -12.99 -2.54 -11.31
CA LEU A 72 -13.55 -1.24 -10.97
C LEU A 72 -12.86 -0.60 -9.75
N GLY A 73 -12.93 -1.22 -8.58
CA GLY A 73 -12.50 -0.59 -7.32
C GLY A 73 -11.05 -0.15 -7.32
N ASN A 74 -10.11 -1.08 -7.49
CA ASN A 74 -8.68 -0.75 -7.46
C ASN A 74 -8.24 0.13 -8.63
N PRO A 75 -8.65 -0.11 -9.89
CA PRO A 75 -8.31 0.78 -11.00
C PRO A 75 -8.83 2.21 -10.82
N VAL A 76 -10.07 2.38 -10.37
CA VAL A 76 -10.67 3.71 -10.14
C VAL A 76 -9.92 4.44 -9.02
N LEU A 77 -9.72 3.81 -7.87
CA LEU A 77 -9.00 4.42 -6.75
C LEU A 77 -7.54 4.75 -7.10
N SER A 78 -6.85 3.86 -7.81
CA SER A 78 -5.48 4.12 -8.29
C SER A 78 -5.44 5.28 -9.30
N SER A 79 -6.46 5.39 -10.17
CA SER A 79 -6.57 6.50 -11.12
C SER A 79 -6.82 7.83 -10.41
N ILE A 80 -7.70 7.86 -9.40
CA ILE A 80 -7.90 9.04 -8.55
C ILE A 80 -6.57 9.44 -7.89
N GLY A 81 -5.85 8.47 -7.32
CA GLY A 81 -4.55 8.73 -6.71
C GLY A 81 -3.55 9.36 -7.70
N ARG A 82 -3.45 8.83 -8.92
CA ARG A 82 -2.55 9.36 -9.97
C ARG A 82 -2.95 10.76 -10.47
N VAL A 83 -4.24 11.05 -10.51
CA VAL A 83 -4.73 12.38 -10.91
C VAL A 83 -4.45 13.42 -9.82
N LEU A 84 -4.63 13.07 -8.56
CA LEU A 84 -4.42 13.98 -7.42
C LEU A 84 -2.94 14.14 -7.04
N PHE A 85 -2.13 13.12 -7.31
CA PHE A 85 -0.71 13.10 -6.94
C PHE A 85 0.13 12.62 -8.13
N PRO A 86 1.24 13.29 -8.46
CA PRO A 86 2.14 12.88 -9.55
C PRO A 86 2.93 11.62 -9.15
N SER A 87 2.23 10.47 -9.08
CA SER A 87 2.79 9.19 -8.68
C SER A 87 2.83 8.20 -9.85
N PRO A 88 3.93 7.49 -10.08
CA PRO A 88 4.03 6.46 -11.10
C PRO A 88 3.28 5.17 -10.72
N VAL A 89 2.66 5.11 -9.52
CA VAL A 89 2.06 3.88 -8.99
C VAL A 89 0.78 3.52 -9.72
N GLY A 90 0.73 2.31 -10.28
CA GLY A 90 -0.45 1.73 -10.93
C GLY A 90 -1.34 0.95 -9.97
N ASP A 91 -0.78 0.39 -8.90
CA ASP A 91 -1.53 -0.39 -7.90
C ASP A 91 -1.33 0.16 -6.48
N PHE A 92 -2.09 1.21 -6.14
CA PHE A 92 -2.03 1.88 -4.83
C PHE A 92 -2.36 0.96 -3.65
N HIS A 93 -3.06 -0.14 -3.90
CA HIS A 93 -3.64 -1.00 -2.85
C HIS A 93 -2.98 -2.38 -2.77
N CYS A 94 -1.86 -2.60 -3.45
CA CYS A 94 -1.08 -3.82 -3.28
C CYS A 94 -0.58 -3.91 -1.83
N GLY A 95 -0.79 -5.05 -1.17
CA GLY A 95 -0.34 -5.28 0.21
C GLY A 95 1.17 -5.50 0.32
N LEU A 96 1.81 -6.03 -0.74
CA LEU A 96 3.25 -6.27 -0.74
C LEU A 96 4.03 -4.99 -1.08
N ARG A 97 4.83 -4.50 -0.14
CA ARG A 97 5.57 -3.22 -0.22
C ARG A 97 6.93 -3.33 0.46
N GLY A 98 7.92 -2.67 -0.14
CA GLY A 98 9.23 -2.47 0.48
C GLY A 98 9.53 -0.99 0.65
N PHE A 99 10.19 -0.58 1.73
CA PHE A 99 10.52 0.82 1.97
C PHE A 99 11.74 0.98 2.86
N ASN A 100 12.34 2.18 2.80
CA ASN A 100 13.38 2.58 3.73
C ASN A 100 12.77 2.91 5.09
N ALA A 101 13.28 2.28 6.15
CA ALA A 101 12.76 2.42 7.51
C ALA A 101 12.90 3.84 8.07
N ALA A 102 13.96 4.56 7.73
CA ALA A 102 14.16 5.92 8.20
C ALA A 102 13.16 6.89 7.52
N ASP A 103 12.94 6.72 6.22
CA ASP A 103 12.04 7.59 5.47
C ASP A 103 10.59 7.44 5.93
N ILE A 104 10.09 6.19 6.07
CA ILE A 104 8.71 5.98 6.50
C ILE A 104 8.43 6.53 7.90
N ARG A 105 9.39 6.43 8.82
CA ARG A 105 9.24 6.99 10.16
C ARG A 105 9.15 8.53 10.15
N ARG A 106 9.90 9.21 9.27
CA ARG A 106 9.84 10.66 9.10
C ARG A 106 8.51 11.15 8.57
N LEU A 107 7.83 10.33 7.75
CA LEU A 107 6.55 10.70 7.15
C LEU A 107 5.38 10.75 8.14
N GLY A 108 5.52 10.14 9.32
CA GLY A 108 4.52 10.22 10.38
C GLY A 108 3.15 9.71 9.94
N LEU A 109 3.08 8.49 9.41
CA LEU A 109 1.81 7.84 9.06
C LEU A 109 0.94 7.68 10.31
N ARG A 110 -0.39 7.87 10.17
CA ARG A 110 -1.31 7.93 11.33
C ARG A 110 -2.60 7.16 11.16
N THR A 111 -2.97 6.77 9.94
CA THR A 111 -4.26 6.14 9.71
C THR A 111 -4.30 4.71 10.23
N PRO A 112 -5.24 4.35 11.14
CA PRO A 112 -5.27 3.03 11.75
C PRO A 112 -5.95 1.96 10.90
N GLY A 113 -6.68 2.35 9.85
CA GLY A 113 -7.51 1.47 9.03
C GLY A 113 -6.86 1.09 7.70
N MET A 114 -7.69 0.63 6.75
CA MET A 114 -7.25 0.21 5.41
C MET A 114 -6.72 1.38 4.56
N GLU A 115 -7.16 2.60 4.85
CA GLU A 115 -6.68 3.84 4.24
C GLU A 115 -5.17 4.09 4.43
N PHE A 116 -4.52 3.41 5.37
CA PHE A 116 -3.08 3.37 5.54
C PHE A 116 -2.35 3.08 4.21
N ALA A 117 -2.92 2.21 3.40
CA ALA A 117 -2.39 1.88 2.10
C ALA A 117 -2.26 3.09 1.17
N SER A 118 -3.26 3.97 1.16
CA SER A 118 -3.25 5.21 0.38
C SER A 118 -2.42 6.29 1.04
N GLU A 119 -2.50 6.46 2.35
CA GLU A 119 -1.69 7.44 3.09
C GLU A 119 -0.21 7.25 2.83
N MET A 120 0.27 6.01 2.85
CA MET A 120 1.67 5.71 2.59
C MET A 120 2.11 6.24 1.22
N VAL A 121 1.45 5.85 0.13
CA VAL A 121 1.82 6.27 -1.22
C VAL A 121 1.77 7.78 -1.37
N VAL A 122 0.69 8.40 -0.86
CA VAL A 122 0.49 9.85 -0.93
C VAL A 122 1.60 10.60 -0.22
N LYS A 123 1.93 10.21 1.01
CA LYS A 123 2.98 10.90 1.80
C LYS A 123 4.38 10.72 1.20
N PHE A 124 4.71 9.54 0.67
CA PHE A 124 5.97 9.36 -0.07
C PHE A 124 6.03 10.27 -1.29
N THR A 125 4.93 10.36 -2.06
CA THR A 125 4.86 11.22 -3.25
C THR A 125 4.96 12.70 -2.89
N LEU A 126 4.21 13.18 -1.89
CA LEU A 126 4.24 14.57 -1.45
C LEU A 126 5.59 15.00 -0.87
N ALA A 127 6.30 14.08 -0.24
CA ALA A 127 7.67 14.33 0.23
C ALA A 127 8.73 14.31 -0.88
N GLY A 128 8.32 14.11 -2.14
CA GLY A 128 9.26 14.03 -3.28
C GLY A 128 10.15 12.79 -3.26
N LEU A 129 9.78 11.77 -2.50
CA LEU A 129 10.54 10.54 -2.38
C LEU A 129 10.31 9.63 -3.60
N ARG A 130 11.35 8.91 -4.00
CA ARG A 130 11.33 8.06 -5.20
C ARG A 130 10.52 6.79 -4.96
N VAL A 131 9.50 6.58 -5.79
CA VAL A 131 8.61 5.41 -5.72
C VAL A 131 8.77 4.56 -6.98
N ALA A 132 8.90 3.25 -6.81
CA ALA A 132 8.97 2.27 -7.90
C ALA A 132 7.88 1.20 -7.75
N GLU A 133 7.65 0.46 -8.82
CA GLU A 133 6.81 -0.73 -8.82
C GLU A 133 7.59 -1.97 -9.27
N VAL A 134 7.18 -3.13 -8.73
CA VAL A 134 7.65 -4.46 -9.12
C VAL A 134 6.44 -5.31 -9.48
N PRO A 135 6.40 -5.94 -10.66
CA PRO A 135 5.36 -6.90 -11.00
C PRO A 135 5.26 -7.99 -9.92
N THR A 136 4.06 -8.20 -9.41
CA THR A 136 3.82 -9.09 -8.27
C THR A 136 2.59 -9.94 -8.53
N THR A 137 2.73 -11.25 -8.44
CA THR A 137 1.59 -12.17 -8.59
C THR A 137 0.75 -12.18 -7.32
N LEU A 138 -0.57 -12.12 -7.48
CA LEU A 138 -1.53 -12.33 -6.41
C LEU A 138 -2.17 -13.72 -6.56
N SER A 139 -2.00 -14.56 -5.56
CA SER A 139 -2.64 -15.88 -5.44
C SER A 139 -3.89 -15.80 -4.55
N PRO A 140 -4.82 -16.77 -4.66
CA PRO A 140 -5.92 -16.88 -3.71
C PRO A 140 -5.39 -16.97 -2.28
N ASP A 141 -6.03 -16.25 -1.35
CA ASP A 141 -5.66 -16.32 0.05
C ASP A 141 -6.02 -17.68 0.67
N GLY A 142 -5.24 -18.12 1.64
CA GLY A 142 -5.46 -19.35 2.39
C GLY A 142 -6.39 -19.18 3.60
N ARG A 143 -7.12 -18.05 3.70
CA ARG A 143 -7.97 -17.77 4.85
C ARG A 143 -9.24 -18.61 4.87
N SER A 144 -9.55 -19.14 6.03
CA SER A 144 -10.84 -19.83 6.30
C SER A 144 -11.96 -18.85 6.69
N ARG A 145 -11.65 -17.54 6.84
CA ARG A 145 -12.60 -16.50 7.26
C ARG A 145 -12.85 -15.51 6.12
N PRO A 146 -14.06 -14.91 6.03
CA PRO A 146 -14.34 -13.89 5.04
C PRO A 146 -13.38 -12.69 5.21
N PRO A 147 -13.03 -12.00 4.12
CA PRO A 147 -12.13 -10.85 4.17
C PRO A 147 -12.72 -9.74 5.03
N HIS A 148 -11.87 -9.08 5.82
CA HIS A 148 -12.27 -7.95 6.66
C HIS A 148 -12.58 -6.68 5.85
N LEU A 149 -12.33 -6.69 4.56
CA LEU A 149 -12.53 -5.54 3.66
C LEU A 149 -14.04 -5.28 3.45
N ARG A 150 -14.50 -4.11 3.88
CA ARG A 150 -15.84 -3.59 3.60
C ARG A 150 -15.77 -2.66 2.40
N SER A 151 -16.04 -3.17 1.20
CA SER A 151 -15.79 -2.50 -0.09
C SER A 151 -16.24 -1.04 -0.17
N TRP A 152 -17.42 -0.71 0.36
CA TRP A 152 -17.95 0.65 0.31
C TRP A 152 -17.36 1.58 1.36
N SER A 153 -17.29 1.14 2.63
CA SER A 153 -16.76 1.97 3.72
C SER A 153 -15.27 2.20 3.58
N ASP A 154 -14.52 1.19 3.17
CA ASP A 154 -13.07 1.31 3.01
C ASP A 154 -12.74 2.10 1.73
N GLY A 155 -13.48 1.92 0.64
CA GLY A 155 -13.35 2.74 -0.56
C GLY A 155 -13.59 4.23 -0.29
N TRP A 156 -14.60 4.56 0.56
CA TRP A 156 -14.83 5.93 1.00
C TRP A 156 -13.68 6.47 1.87
N ARG A 157 -13.13 5.67 2.79
CA ARG A 157 -11.97 6.05 3.62
C ARG A 157 -10.74 6.33 2.77
N HIS A 158 -10.43 5.49 1.79
CA HIS A 158 -9.34 5.72 0.84
C HIS A 158 -9.50 7.03 0.08
N ARG A 159 -10.70 7.26 -0.48
CA ARG A 159 -11.01 8.51 -1.19
C ARG A 159 -10.88 9.73 -0.27
N ARG A 160 -11.44 9.67 0.94
CA ARG A 160 -11.32 10.77 1.92
C ARG A 160 -9.87 11.04 2.29
N CYS A 161 -9.09 10.00 2.54
CA CYS A 161 -7.67 10.14 2.83
C CYS A 161 -6.94 10.87 1.69
N MET A 162 -7.13 10.46 0.45
CA MET A 162 -6.52 11.12 -0.71
C MET A 162 -6.97 12.58 -0.87
N LEU A 163 -8.24 12.89 -0.64
CA LEU A 163 -8.75 14.27 -0.71
C LEU A 163 -8.18 15.16 0.38
N VAL A 164 -8.04 14.68 1.61
CA VAL A 164 -7.43 15.44 2.73
C VAL A 164 -5.99 15.84 2.43
N TYR A 165 -5.23 14.96 1.79
CA TYR A 165 -3.85 15.23 1.38
C TYR A 165 -3.73 15.89 0.00
N SER A 166 -4.84 16.15 -0.69
CA SER A 166 -4.81 16.81 -2.00
C SER A 166 -4.22 18.22 -1.91
N PRO A 167 -3.35 18.63 -2.85
CA PRO A 167 -2.81 19.98 -2.89
C PRO A 167 -3.88 21.08 -2.83
N SER A 168 -5.05 20.82 -3.40
CA SER A 168 -6.18 21.75 -3.36
C SER A 168 -6.77 21.96 -1.96
N CYS A 169 -6.68 20.96 -1.07
CA CYS A 169 -7.11 21.11 0.33
C CYS A 169 -6.06 21.78 1.20
N MET A 170 -4.77 21.62 0.90
CA MET A 170 -3.68 22.24 1.68
C MET A 170 -3.54 23.75 1.41
N ILE A 171 -4.12 24.28 0.34
CA ILE A 171 -4.11 25.73 0.04
C ILE A 171 -5.24 26.45 0.79
N LEU A 172 -6.23 25.74 1.32
CA LEU A 172 -7.40 26.30 2.00
C LEU A 172 -7.37 26.16 3.53
N SER A 173 -6.31 25.60 4.07
CA SER A 173 -6.04 25.49 5.52
C SER A 173 -4.84 26.33 5.95
#